data_8186ca077be3fcc506c0a36910e602ee
#
_entry.id   8186ca077be3fcc506c0a36910e602ee
#
_cell.length_a   1.000
_cell.length_b   1.000
_cell.length_c   1.000
_cell.angle_alpha   90.00
_cell.angle_beta   90.00
_cell.angle_gamma   90.00
#
_symmetry.space_group_name_H-M   'P 1'
#
loop_
_entity.id
_entity.type
_entity.pdbx_description
1 polymer ?
#
loop_
_entity_poly.entity_id
_entity_poly.type
_entity_poly.pdbx_seq_one_letter_code
_entity_poly.pdbx_strand_id
1 'polypeptide(L)'
;MATLAKTPASSTNKAPAKAPAKAPAKPRAARSPTTKAATSTAKAKAPAAVAPSVSASTSALTITSKNYSSWSMRGWLLTRFSGLPFTENVLPPDDPSTRAEILLLSSSILVPCLVHNGVRVWDTLAIAEYLNEVCPDAQLLPADVIARAHCRAISGEMHSGFSAMRSSLPMNLRAHFPKFKIWSRAQSDIDRICAIWRECIETYGGPFLFGEQRTTADAMYAPVCTRFITYDVKLDKVCQAYCDLMLAQPEVKDWIEAAKSEPADIDELDVEF
;
A
#
# COMPACT_ATOMS: atom_id res chain seq x y z
N MET A 1 -42.79 -34.12 -42.12
CA MET A 1 -43.94 -33.19 -41.99
C MET A 1 -43.37 -31.87 -41.33
N ALA A 2 -43.50 -30.82 -42.07
CA ALA A 2 -43.05 -29.49 -41.76
C ALA A 2 -44.04 -28.79 -40.84
N THR A 3 -43.51 -27.84 -39.97
CA THR A 3 -44.23 -26.62 -39.58
C THR A 3 -43.20 -25.70 -38.92
N LEU A 4 -42.62 -24.75 -39.61
CA LEU A 4 -42.97 -23.33 -39.72
C LEU A 4 -42.75 -22.47 -38.45
N ALA A 5 -41.85 -21.55 -38.67
CA ALA A 5 -41.36 -20.43 -37.87
C ALA A 5 -42.46 -19.46 -37.41
N LYS A 6 -42.16 -18.73 -36.31
CA LYS A 6 -42.62 -17.36 -36.08
C LYS A 6 -41.55 -16.56 -35.34
N THR A 7 -41.01 -15.56 -36.01
CA THR A 7 -40.27 -14.42 -35.51
C THR A 7 -41.24 -13.37 -34.94
N PRO A 8 -40.90 -12.64 -33.88
CA PRO A 8 -41.54 -11.37 -33.63
C PRO A 8 -40.54 -10.20 -33.74
N ALA A 9 -41.12 -9.11 -34.16
CA ALA A 9 -40.69 -7.84 -34.64
C ALA A 9 -39.74 -7.03 -33.73
N SER A 10 -38.88 -6.29 -34.43
CA SER A 10 -38.10 -5.14 -34.00
C SER A 10 -38.99 -4.00 -33.48
N SER A 11 -38.69 -3.50 -32.26
CA SER A 11 -39.15 -2.19 -31.79
C SER A 11 -37.95 -1.26 -31.66
N THR A 12 -37.87 -0.31 -32.57
CA THR A 12 -36.94 0.84 -32.55
C THR A 12 -37.34 1.83 -31.49
N ASN A 13 -36.51 1.99 -30.48
CA ASN A 13 -36.69 3.05 -29.48
C ASN A 13 -35.77 4.23 -29.79
N LYS A 14 -36.38 5.35 -30.15
CA LYS A 14 -35.79 6.59 -30.62
C LYS A 14 -35.42 7.44 -29.38
N ALA A 15 -34.13 7.74 -29.16
CA ALA A 15 -33.65 8.61 -28.11
C ALA A 15 -34.00 10.08 -28.37
N PRO A 16 -34.31 10.90 -27.35
CA PRO A 16 -34.61 12.32 -27.51
C PRO A 16 -33.31 13.14 -27.65
N ALA A 17 -33.38 14.16 -28.50
CA ALA A 17 -32.32 15.08 -28.83
C ALA A 17 -31.93 16.01 -27.66
N LYS A 18 -30.63 16.21 -27.50
CA LYS A 18 -30.01 17.07 -26.49
C LYS A 18 -30.02 18.53 -26.98
N ALA A 19 -30.56 19.45 -26.20
CA ALA A 19 -30.53 20.89 -26.44
C ALA A 19 -29.10 21.47 -26.21
N PRO A 20 -28.70 22.56 -26.90
CA PRO A 20 -27.36 23.13 -26.82
C PRO A 20 -27.15 23.97 -25.56
N ALA A 21 -25.98 23.79 -24.93
CA ALA A 21 -25.55 24.54 -23.76
C ALA A 21 -25.14 25.98 -24.12
N LYS A 22 -25.58 26.96 -23.30
CA LYS A 22 -25.19 28.36 -23.37
C LYS A 22 -23.75 28.58 -22.91
N ALA A 23 -22.99 29.37 -23.66
CA ALA A 23 -21.65 29.83 -23.34
C ALA A 23 -21.62 30.79 -22.13
N PRO A 24 -20.54 30.75 -21.29
CA PRO A 24 -20.41 31.68 -20.18
C PRO A 24 -19.89 33.07 -20.62
N ALA A 25 -20.41 34.10 -20.00
CA ALA A 25 -20.07 35.51 -20.24
C ALA A 25 -18.69 35.87 -19.66
N LYS A 26 -17.97 36.75 -20.37
CA LYS A 26 -16.68 37.34 -19.96
C LYS A 26 -16.87 38.32 -18.76
N PRO A 27 -15.93 38.33 -17.80
CA PRO A 27 -15.97 39.35 -16.74
C PRO A 27 -15.40 40.69 -17.22
N ARG A 28 -16.07 41.76 -16.79
CA ARG A 28 -15.82 43.18 -17.07
C ARG A 28 -14.66 43.69 -16.20
N ALA A 29 -13.70 44.38 -16.79
CA ALA A 29 -12.55 45.00 -16.14
C ALA A 29 -13.01 46.13 -15.18
N ALA A 30 -12.53 46.10 -13.93
CA ALA A 30 -12.69 47.19 -12.97
C ALA A 30 -11.44 48.09 -13.02
N ARG A 31 -11.70 49.41 -13.10
CA ARG A 31 -10.71 50.49 -13.11
C ARG A 31 -10.12 50.71 -11.72
N SER A 32 -8.78 50.82 -11.63
CA SER A 32 -8.07 51.26 -10.43
C SER A 32 -8.11 52.79 -10.26
N PRO A 33 -8.18 53.29 -9.04
CA PRO A 33 -7.87 54.70 -8.78
C PRO A 33 -6.42 54.85 -8.37
N THR A 34 -5.74 55.76 -9.05
CA THR A 34 -4.42 56.29 -8.74
C THR A 34 -4.44 57.14 -7.49
N THR A 35 -3.59 56.84 -6.49
CA THR A 35 -3.28 57.79 -5.43
C THR A 35 -1.76 58.00 -5.37
N LYS A 36 -1.37 59.27 -5.35
CA LYS A 36 0.00 59.79 -5.40
C LYS A 36 0.78 59.50 -4.13
N ALA A 37 2.06 59.25 -4.37
CA ALA A 37 3.12 59.01 -3.38
C ALA A 37 3.39 60.24 -2.48
N ALA A 38 3.73 59.94 -1.23
CA ALA A 38 4.55 60.79 -0.39
C ALA A 38 5.78 60.00 0.09
N THR A 39 6.93 60.41 -0.33
CA THR A 39 8.27 59.92 0.06
C THR A 39 8.56 60.26 1.51
N SER A 40 8.85 59.24 2.32
CA SER A 40 9.57 59.41 3.60
C SER A 40 10.66 58.34 3.69
N THR A 41 11.89 58.82 3.59
CA THR A 41 13.12 58.01 3.77
C THR A 41 13.36 57.79 5.26
N ALA A 42 13.06 56.56 5.73
CA ALA A 42 13.59 56.08 7.00
C ALA A 42 14.43 54.83 6.75
N LYS A 43 15.74 54.96 6.99
CA LYS A 43 16.75 53.91 6.87
C LYS A 43 16.57 52.91 8.00
N ALA A 44 15.80 51.86 7.77
CA ALA A 44 15.65 50.77 8.72
C ALA A 44 16.80 49.77 8.53
N LYS A 45 17.49 49.52 9.63
CA LYS A 45 18.56 48.53 9.80
C LYS A 45 17.95 47.14 9.56
N ALA A 46 18.48 46.38 8.57
CA ALA A 46 18.06 45.03 8.31
C ALA A 46 18.24 44.14 9.55
N PRO A 47 17.23 43.32 9.91
CA PRO A 47 17.43 42.31 10.93
C PRO A 47 18.35 41.21 10.36
N ALA A 48 19.30 40.76 11.19
CA ALA A 48 20.20 39.67 10.90
C ALA A 48 19.36 38.44 10.50
N ALA A 49 19.69 37.83 9.36
CA ALA A 49 19.08 36.57 8.93
C ALA A 49 19.38 35.51 10.02
N VAL A 50 18.32 35.12 10.72
CA VAL A 50 18.32 33.90 11.54
C VAL A 50 18.43 32.75 10.56
N ALA A 51 19.54 32.03 10.56
CA ALA A 51 19.67 30.79 9.82
C ALA A 51 18.49 29.86 10.22
N PRO A 52 17.81 29.21 9.28
CA PRO A 52 16.78 28.27 9.63
C PRO A 52 17.42 27.17 10.48
N SER A 53 17.04 27.08 11.76
CA SER A 53 17.29 25.88 12.55
C SER A 53 16.63 24.75 11.79
N VAL A 54 17.41 23.78 11.32
CA VAL A 54 16.89 22.52 10.75
C VAL A 54 16.13 21.84 11.89
N SER A 55 14.84 22.09 11.96
CA SER A 55 13.92 21.34 12.80
C SER A 55 14.09 19.88 12.39
N ALA A 56 14.50 19.02 13.31
CA ALA A 56 14.57 17.59 13.05
C ALA A 56 13.22 17.15 12.48
N SER A 57 13.24 16.56 11.28
CA SER A 57 12.04 16.05 10.62
C SER A 57 11.32 15.11 11.59
N THR A 58 10.12 15.48 12.02
CA THR A 58 9.33 14.65 12.91
C THR A 58 8.45 13.76 12.08
N SER A 59 8.79 12.47 12.03
CA SER A 59 7.98 11.46 11.37
C SER A 59 7.49 10.44 12.38
N ALA A 60 6.24 10.04 12.27
CA ALA A 60 5.65 8.99 13.09
C ALA A 60 4.78 8.08 12.21
N LEU A 61 4.91 6.78 12.41
CA LEU A 61 4.09 5.78 11.75
C LEU A 61 3.19 5.12 12.79
N THR A 62 1.89 5.29 12.64
CA THR A 62 0.87 4.60 13.44
C THR A 62 0.55 3.25 12.80
N ILE A 63 0.67 2.19 13.58
CA ILE A 63 0.45 0.79 13.20
C ILE A 63 -0.36 0.08 14.28
N THR A 64 -0.82 -1.13 13.98
CA THR A 64 -1.40 -2.07 14.96
C THR A 64 -0.46 -3.24 15.20
N SER A 65 -0.97 -4.36 15.73
CA SER A 65 -0.22 -5.57 16.03
C SER A 65 0.76 -5.98 14.92
N LYS A 66 1.99 -6.23 15.29
CA LYS A 66 3.03 -6.76 14.39
C LYS A 66 2.81 -8.23 14.06
N ASN A 67 2.16 -8.98 14.96
CA ASN A 67 1.86 -10.40 14.72
C ASN A 67 0.77 -10.59 13.66
N TYR A 68 -0.29 -9.77 13.67
CA TYR A 68 -1.50 -10.03 12.90
C TYR A 68 -1.74 -9.04 11.76
N SER A 69 -1.27 -7.78 11.86
CA SER A 69 -1.59 -6.75 10.89
C SER A 69 -0.64 -6.72 9.69
N SER A 70 -1.06 -7.37 8.61
CA SER A 70 -0.30 -7.32 7.35
C SER A 70 -0.29 -5.95 6.68
N TRP A 71 -1.28 -5.09 6.95
CA TRP A 71 -1.28 -3.71 6.46
C TRP A 71 -0.24 -2.87 7.18
N SER A 72 -0.16 -3.00 8.50
CA SER A 72 0.88 -2.35 9.30
C SER A 72 2.28 -2.76 8.86
N MET A 73 2.50 -4.06 8.61
CA MET A 73 3.79 -4.57 8.11
C MET A 73 4.18 -3.92 6.77
N ARG A 74 3.23 -3.78 5.82
CA ARG A 74 3.48 -3.14 4.53
C ARG A 74 3.91 -1.67 4.68
N GLY A 75 3.15 -0.88 5.43
CA GLY A 75 3.47 0.52 5.65
C GLY A 75 4.79 0.72 6.40
N TRP A 76 5.07 -0.14 7.36
CA TRP A 76 6.32 -0.12 8.09
C TRP A 76 7.52 -0.47 7.19
N LEU A 77 7.43 -1.52 6.36
CA LEU A 77 8.48 -1.88 5.42
C LEU A 77 8.72 -0.77 4.38
N LEU A 78 7.66 -0.17 3.84
CA LEU A 78 7.78 0.97 2.92
C LEU A 78 8.55 2.13 3.57
N THR A 79 8.22 2.46 4.81
CA THR A 79 8.90 3.54 5.53
C THR A 79 10.36 3.18 5.85
N ARG A 80 10.65 1.93 6.23
CA ARG A 80 12.03 1.44 6.43
C ARG A 80 12.82 1.43 5.12
N PHE A 81 12.21 0.96 4.02
CA PHE A 81 12.87 0.93 2.71
C PHE A 81 13.16 2.33 2.16
N SER A 82 12.36 3.33 2.52
CA SER A 82 12.60 4.71 2.12
C SER A 82 13.78 5.37 2.83
N GLY A 83 14.26 4.78 3.93
CA GLY A 83 15.30 5.36 4.78
C GLY A 83 14.82 6.55 5.62
N LEU A 84 13.53 6.91 5.58
CA LEU A 84 12.98 7.99 6.40
C LEU A 84 13.04 7.60 7.89
N PRO A 85 13.70 8.39 8.76
CA PRO A 85 13.65 8.16 10.20
C PRO A 85 12.23 8.42 10.73
N PHE A 86 11.71 7.52 11.57
CA PHE A 86 10.38 7.66 12.15
C PHE A 86 10.30 7.03 13.54
N THR A 87 9.32 7.47 14.32
CA THR A 87 8.90 6.83 15.57
C THR A 87 7.70 5.94 15.32
N GLU A 88 7.64 4.79 15.99
CA GLU A 88 6.49 3.90 15.91
C GLU A 88 5.46 4.27 16.97
N ASN A 89 4.19 4.32 16.55
CA ASN A 89 3.03 4.46 17.44
C ASN A 89 2.14 3.22 17.25
N VAL A 90 2.24 2.27 18.17
CA VAL A 90 1.52 1.00 18.09
C VAL A 90 0.20 1.14 18.84
N LEU A 91 -0.92 0.99 18.13
CA LEU A 91 -2.25 0.95 18.72
C LEU A 91 -2.49 -0.42 19.39
N PRO A 92 -3.04 -0.43 20.59
CA PRO A 92 -3.26 -1.68 21.32
C PRO A 92 -4.33 -2.56 20.62
N PRO A 93 -4.13 -3.89 20.56
CA PRO A 93 -5.04 -4.80 19.87
C PRO A 93 -6.36 -5.04 20.59
N ASP A 94 -6.46 -4.69 21.87
CA ASP A 94 -7.69 -4.76 22.67
C ASP A 94 -8.66 -3.58 22.41
N ASP A 95 -8.23 -2.54 21.71
CA ASP A 95 -9.16 -1.52 21.21
C ASP A 95 -10.12 -2.15 20.19
N PRO A 96 -11.47 -1.98 20.37
CA PRO A 96 -12.45 -2.64 19.52
C PRO A 96 -12.31 -2.34 18.02
N SER A 97 -11.88 -1.12 17.67
CA SER A 97 -11.69 -0.72 16.29
C SER A 97 -10.43 -1.36 15.70
N THR A 98 -9.36 -1.41 16.50
CA THR A 98 -8.09 -2.09 16.12
C THR A 98 -8.34 -3.58 15.89
N ARG A 99 -9.09 -4.22 16.80
CA ARG A 99 -9.46 -5.65 16.68
C ARG A 99 -10.31 -5.92 15.43
N ALA A 100 -11.30 -5.07 15.14
CA ALA A 100 -12.13 -5.20 13.94
C ALA A 100 -11.33 -5.10 12.64
N GLU A 101 -10.31 -4.23 12.58
CA GLU A 101 -9.41 -4.14 11.42
C GLU A 101 -8.54 -5.39 11.27
N ILE A 102 -7.93 -5.86 12.35
CA ILE A 102 -7.07 -7.05 12.34
C ILE A 102 -7.85 -8.26 11.86
N LEU A 103 -9.09 -8.42 12.32
CA LEU A 103 -10.01 -9.48 11.91
C LEU A 103 -10.63 -9.28 10.52
N LEU A 104 -10.25 -8.22 9.81
CA LEU A 104 -10.80 -7.86 8.49
C LEU A 104 -12.32 -7.59 8.49
N LEU A 105 -12.90 -7.27 9.65
CA LEU A 105 -14.33 -6.98 9.82
C LEU A 105 -14.66 -5.51 9.51
N SER A 106 -13.67 -4.63 9.55
CA SER A 106 -13.83 -3.20 9.29
C SER A 106 -12.55 -2.60 8.72
N SER A 107 -12.70 -1.64 7.80
CA SER A 107 -11.62 -0.78 7.28
C SER A 107 -11.63 0.61 7.92
N SER A 108 -12.28 0.76 9.05
CA SER A 108 -12.53 2.06 9.68
C SER A 108 -11.32 2.69 10.36
N ILE A 109 -10.26 1.92 10.60
CA ILE A 109 -9.01 2.41 11.16
C ILE A 109 -8.06 2.75 10.03
N LEU A 110 -7.56 4.00 10.04
CA LEU A 110 -6.61 4.49 9.07
C LEU A 110 -5.18 4.08 9.47
N VAL A 111 -4.89 2.80 9.43
CA VAL A 111 -3.54 2.26 9.65
C VAL A 111 -3.16 1.31 8.50
N PRO A 112 -1.87 1.34 8.09
CA PRO A 112 -0.81 2.24 8.56
C PRO A 112 -1.09 3.71 8.23
N CYS A 113 -0.69 4.62 9.13
CA CYS A 113 -0.79 6.06 8.92
C CYS A 113 0.56 6.72 9.19
N LEU A 114 1.17 7.28 8.17
CA LEU A 114 2.41 8.06 8.27
C LEU A 114 2.07 9.53 8.48
N VAL A 115 2.66 10.12 9.52
CA VAL A 115 2.72 11.59 9.69
C VAL A 115 4.15 12.02 9.44
N HIS A 116 4.36 12.89 8.46
CA HIS A 116 5.67 13.44 8.12
C HIS A 116 5.54 14.94 7.88
N ASN A 117 6.27 15.76 8.65
CA ASN A 117 6.24 17.22 8.57
C ASN A 117 4.81 17.80 8.61
N GLY A 118 3.94 17.23 9.44
CA GLY A 118 2.55 17.64 9.57
C GLY A 118 1.59 17.11 8.50
N VAL A 119 2.10 16.44 7.46
CA VAL A 119 1.29 15.77 6.45
C VAL A 119 0.92 14.38 6.95
N ARG A 120 -0.38 14.06 6.91
CA ARG A 120 -0.90 12.74 7.26
C ARG A 120 -1.23 11.96 5.99
N VAL A 121 -0.65 10.77 5.83
CA VAL A 121 -0.80 9.90 4.66
C VAL A 121 -1.24 8.51 5.10
N TRP A 122 -2.29 8.01 4.53
CA TRP A 122 -2.82 6.65 4.57
C TRP A 122 -3.48 6.40 3.20
N ASP A 123 -3.59 5.23 2.63
CA ASP A 123 -3.21 3.87 3.04
C ASP A 123 -1.78 3.50 2.57
N THR A 124 -1.50 2.19 2.46
CA THR A 124 -0.18 1.68 2.06
C THR A 124 0.25 2.14 0.67
N LEU A 125 -0.65 2.22 -0.32
CA LEU A 125 -0.29 2.69 -1.67
C LEU A 125 -0.03 4.20 -1.67
N ALA A 126 -0.83 4.97 -0.94
CA ALA A 126 -0.61 6.40 -0.80
C ALA A 126 0.72 6.68 -0.06
N ILE A 127 1.04 5.90 0.99
CA ILE A 127 2.32 5.98 1.69
C ILE A 127 3.47 5.66 0.71
N ALA A 128 3.34 4.62 -0.12
CA ALA A 128 4.37 4.25 -1.10
C ALA A 128 4.65 5.37 -2.10
N GLU A 129 3.60 5.96 -2.69
CA GLU A 129 3.75 7.08 -3.63
C GLU A 129 4.34 8.32 -2.95
N TYR A 130 3.85 8.68 -1.76
CA TYR A 130 4.37 9.80 -0.99
C TYR A 130 5.87 9.62 -0.65
N LEU A 131 6.26 8.45 -0.17
CA LEU A 131 7.66 8.16 0.15
C LEU A 131 8.54 8.16 -1.10
N ASN A 132 8.04 7.69 -2.25
CA ASN A 132 8.77 7.75 -3.50
C ASN A 132 9.03 9.20 -3.96
N GLU A 133 8.11 10.13 -3.65
CA GLU A 133 8.28 11.56 -3.96
C GLU A 133 9.25 12.26 -2.99
N VAL A 134 9.14 12.00 -1.68
CA VAL A 134 9.93 12.71 -0.66
C VAL A 134 11.28 12.07 -0.36
N CYS A 135 11.46 10.81 -0.75
CA CYS A 135 12.71 10.04 -0.61
C CYS A 135 13.13 9.42 -1.96
N PRO A 136 13.38 10.22 -3.01
CA PRO A 136 13.62 9.70 -4.37
C PRO A 136 14.86 8.80 -4.47
N ASP A 137 15.85 9.02 -3.63
CA ASP A 137 17.09 8.23 -3.60
C ASP A 137 16.85 6.77 -3.15
N ALA A 138 15.75 6.50 -2.46
CA ALA A 138 15.37 5.16 -2.05
C ALA A 138 14.89 4.27 -3.21
N GLN A 139 14.53 4.87 -4.35
CA GLN A 139 14.09 4.16 -5.56
C GLN A 139 13.00 3.11 -5.29
N LEU A 140 12.00 3.47 -4.46
CA LEU A 140 10.90 2.58 -4.11
C LEU A 140 10.08 2.10 -5.33
N LEU A 141 10.18 2.81 -6.44
CA LEU A 141 9.60 2.42 -7.73
C LEU A 141 10.70 2.32 -8.79
N PRO A 142 10.60 1.38 -9.74
CA PRO A 142 11.55 1.24 -10.85
C PRO A 142 11.73 2.53 -11.66
N ALA A 143 12.96 2.82 -12.09
CA ALA A 143 13.25 3.99 -12.93
C ALA A 143 12.64 3.87 -14.34
N ASP A 144 12.63 2.66 -14.92
CA ASP A 144 11.97 2.38 -16.19
C ASP A 144 10.46 2.55 -16.10
N VAL A 145 9.86 3.22 -17.09
CA VAL A 145 8.43 3.56 -17.06
C VAL A 145 7.52 2.34 -17.16
N ILE A 146 7.94 1.31 -17.92
CA ILE A 146 7.15 0.07 -18.11
C ILE A 146 7.22 -0.77 -16.84
N ALA A 147 8.42 -0.99 -16.31
CA ALA A 147 8.64 -1.68 -15.04
C ALA A 147 7.91 -0.98 -13.89
N ARG A 148 7.94 0.36 -13.84
CA ARG A 148 7.24 1.16 -12.84
C ARG A 148 5.73 1.02 -12.93
N ALA A 149 5.17 1.01 -14.15
CA ALA A 149 3.74 0.77 -14.36
C ALA A 149 3.34 -0.64 -13.90
N HIS A 150 4.16 -1.65 -14.21
CA HIS A 150 3.94 -3.04 -13.78
C HIS A 150 4.05 -3.17 -12.25
N CYS A 151 5.05 -2.54 -11.62
CA CYS A 151 5.20 -2.49 -10.16
C CYS A 151 3.94 -1.94 -9.47
N ARG A 152 3.37 -0.83 -9.99
CA ARG A 152 2.11 -0.28 -9.49
C ARG A 152 0.93 -1.22 -9.73
N ALA A 153 0.86 -1.87 -10.89
CA ALA A 153 -0.24 -2.79 -11.22
C ALA A 153 -0.30 -3.97 -10.24
N ILE A 154 0.82 -4.68 -10.02
CA ILE A 154 0.85 -5.82 -9.10
C ILE A 154 0.71 -5.40 -7.64
N SER A 155 1.19 -4.20 -7.27
CA SER A 155 0.97 -3.64 -5.93
C SER A 155 -0.51 -3.32 -5.70
N GLY A 156 -1.20 -2.78 -6.72
CA GLY A 156 -2.63 -2.55 -6.71
C GLY A 156 -3.44 -3.87 -6.65
N GLU A 157 -3.00 -4.90 -7.39
CA GLU A 157 -3.62 -6.24 -7.34
C GLU A 157 -3.47 -6.86 -5.94
N MET A 158 -2.30 -6.71 -5.29
CA MET A 158 -2.12 -7.17 -3.90
C MET A 158 -2.96 -6.36 -2.91
N HIS A 159 -3.13 -5.06 -3.14
CA HIS A 159 -3.91 -4.19 -2.27
C HIS A 159 -5.40 -4.55 -2.28
N SER A 160 -5.98 -4.75 -3.44
CA SER A 160 -7.43 -4.95 -3.61
C SER A 160 -7.86 -6.42 -3.75
N GLY A 161 -6.93 -7.32 -4.08
CA GLY A 161 -7.20 -8.71 -4.42
C GLY A 161 -6.84 -9.72 -3.34
N PHE A 162 -6.85 -10.99 -3.75
CA PHE A 162 -6.42 -12.15 -2.96
C PHE A 162 -7.19 -12.34 -1.64
N SER A 163 -8.47 -11.99 -1.65
CA SER A 163 -9.31 -12.04 -0.45
C SER A 163 -9.48 -13.47 0.10
N ALA A 164 -9.54 -14.46 -0.78
CA ALA A 164 -9.68 -15.86 -0.36
C ALA A 164 -8.41 -16.37 0.34
N MET A 165 -7.23 -16.06 -0.19
CA MET A 165 -5.96 -16.38 0.46
C MET A 165 -5.81 -15.62 1.80
N ARG A 166 -6.12 -14.33 1.81
CA ARG A 166 -5.96 -13.49 3.01
C ARG A 166 -6.87 -13.93 4.16
N SER A 167 -8.10 -14.36 3.88
CA SER A 167 -9.03 -14.85 4.89
C SER A 167 -8.78 -16.30 5.31
N SER A 168 -8.30 -17.16 4.40
CA SER A 168 -8.00 -18.55 4.71
C SER A 168 -6.63 -18.76 5.37
N LEU A 169 -5.69 -17.84 5.13
CA LEU A 169 -4.33 -17.86 5.65
C LEU A 169 -4.05 -16.52 6.35
N PRO A 170 -4.70 -16.19 7.47
CA PRO A 170 -4.45 -14.94 8.19
C PRO A 170 -2.99 -14.84 8.63
N MET A 171 -2.47 -13.62 8.72
CA MET A 171 -1.09 -13.43 9.18
C MET A 171 -1.02 -13.71 10.68
N ASN A 172 -0.18 -14.67 11.05
CA ASN A 172 0.23 -14.96 12.42
C ASN A 172 1.70 -15.38 12.40
N LEU A 173 2.58 -14.49 12.84
CA LEU A 173 4.02 -14.69 12.75
C LEU A 173 4.57 -15.59 13.87
N ARG A 174 3.77 -15.86 14.89
CA ARG A 174 4.14 -16.75 16.01
C ARG A 174 3.68 -18.17 15.78
N ALA A 175 2.72 -18.38 14.86
CA ALA A 175 2.16 -19.69 14.58
C ALA A 175 2.89 -20.40 13.42
N HIS A 176 2.81 -21.73 13.44
CA HIS A 176 3.18 -22.58 12.32
C HIS A 176 2.20 -23.75 12.23
N PHE A 177 1.53 -23.88 11.10
CA PHE A 177 0.52 -24.91 10.84
C PHE A 177 1.04 -25.88 9.77
N PRO A 178 1.81 -26.91 10.15
CA PRO A 178 2.36 -27.84 9.18
C PRO A 178 1.26 -28.65 8.51
N LYS A 179 1.38 -28.86 7.19
CA LYS A 179 0.42 -29.62 6.38
C LYS A 179 -1.00 -29.02 6.38
N PHE A 180 -1.12 -27.71 6.55
CA PHE A 180 -2.42 -27.02 6.51
C PHE A 180 -3.14 -27.32 5.19
N LYS A 181 -4.44 -27.65 5.28
CA LYS A 181 -5.26 -27.95 4.10
C LYS A 181 -5.73 -26.66 3.44
N ILE A 182 -5.12 -26.32 2.31
CA ILE A 182 -5.49 -25.13 1.54
C ILE A 182 -6.76 -25.41 0.72
N TRP A 183 -7.76 -24.53 0.84
CA TRP A 183 -9.01 -24.59 0.09
C TRP A 183 -8.83 -24.10 -1.35
N SER A 184 -9.61 -24.61 -2.29
CA SER A 184 -9.46 -24.35 -3.71
C SER A 184 -9.46 -22.87 -4.10
N ARG A 185 -10.26 -22.02 -3.43
CA ARG A 185 -10.27 -20.58 -3.69
C ARG A 185 -8.98 -19.91 -3.24
N ALA A 186 -8.45 -20.26 -2.07
CA ALA A 186 -7.16 -19.76 -1.60
C ALA A 186 -6.03 -20.27 -2.50
N GLN A 187 -6.11 -21.52 -2.98
CA GLN A 187 -5.14 -22.07 -3.92
C GLN A 187 -5.08 -21.26 -5.23
N SER A 188 -6.23 -20.84 -5.78
CA SER A 188 -6.25 -20.00 -6.98
C SER A 188 -5.55 -18.65 -6.77
N ASP A 189 -5.71 -18.03 -5.60
CA ASP A 189 -5.00 -16.79 -5.24
C ASP A 189 -3.48 -17.05 -5.13
N ILE A 190 -3.08 -18.15 -4.50
CA ILE A 190 -1.68 -18.55 -4.37
C ILE A 190 -1.05 -18.78 -5.76
N ASP A 191 -1.73 -19.52 -6.63
CA ASP A 191 -1.28 -19.79 -7.99
C ASP A 191 -1.06 -18.50 -8.78
N ARG A 192 -1.97 -17.53 -8.66
CA ARG A 192 -1.85 -16.20 -9.27
C ARG A 192 -0.66 -15.42 -8.71
N ILE A 193 -0.47 -15.42 -7.40
CA ILE A 193 0.68 -14.78 -6.74
C ILE A 193 1.99 -15.38 -7.24
N CYS A 194 2.08 -16.71 -7.27
CA CYS A 194 3.27 -17.41 -7.78
C CYS A 194 3.53 -17.11 -9.27
N ALA A 195 2.48 -16.98 -10.08
CA ALA A 195 2.62 -16.58 -11.48
C ALA A 195 3.18 -15.15 -11.60
N ILE A 196 2.68 -14.19 -10.81
CA ILE A 196 3.20 -12.82 -10.77
C ILE A 196 4.69 -12.82 -10.39
N TRP A 197 5.07 -13.53 -9.34
CA TRP A 197 6.47 -13.54 -8.89
C TRP A 197 7.40 -14.12 -9.95
N ARG A 198 7.03 -15.25 -10.59
CA ARG A 198 7.83 -15.84 -11.68
C ARG A 198 7.97 -14.88 -12.86
N GLU A 199 6.86 -14.28 -13.31
CA GLU A 199 6.85 -13.32 -14.41
C GLU A 199 7.77 -12.12 -14.12
N CYS A 200 7.67 -11.54 -12.91
CA CYS A 200 8.50 -10.41 -12.52
C CYS A 200 9.98 -10.78 -12.47
N ILE A 201 10.34 -11.89 -11.81
CA ILE A 201 11.73 -12.33 -11.67
C ILE A 201 12.34 -12.70 -13.02
N GLU A 202 11.59 -13.36 -13.90
CA GLU A 202 12.01 -13.68 -15.25
C GLU A 202 12.21 -12.43 -16.10
N THR A 203 11.29 -11.47 -16.01
CA THR A 203 11.31 -10.26 -16.84
C THR A 203 12.37 -9.26 -16.42
N TYR A 204 12.58 -9.11 -15.10
CA TYR A 204 13.44 -8.03 -14.55
C TYR A 204 14.77 -8.55 -13.96
N GLY A 205 15.01 -9.84 -14.02
CA GLY A 205 16.31 -10.46 -13.67
C GLY A 205 16.51 -10.77 -12.19
N GLY A 206 15.53 -10.51 -11.31
CA GLY A 206 15.64 -10.84 -9.88
C GLY A 206 16.86 -10.25 -9.17
N PRO A 207 17.12 -10.57 -7.91
CA PRO A 207 16.40 -11.53 -7.07
C PRO A 207 15.09 -10.98 -6.46
N PHE A 208 14.89 -9.64 -6.44
CA PHE A 208 13.61 -9.02 -6.08
C PHE A 208 12.68 -8.96 -7.30
N LEU A 209 11.43 -8.57 -7.08
CA LEU A 209 10.42 -8.59 -8.14
C LEU A 209 10.74 -7.67 -9.32
N PHE A 210 11.51 -6.60 -9.10
CA PHE A 210 11.91 -5.65 -10.15
C PHE A 210 13.43 -5.47 -10.28
N GLY A 211 14.20 -6.54 -10.13
CA GLY A 211 15.66 -6.55 -10.33
C GLY A 211 16.44 -6.71 -9.04
N GLU A 212 17.60 -6.04 -8.96
CA GLU A 212 18.53 -6.20 -7.85
C GLU A 212 18.12 -5.47 -6.57
N GLN A 213 17.23 -4.48 -6.68
CA GLN A 213 16.80 -3.67 -5.54
C GLN A 213 15.33 -3.93 -5.20
N ARG A 214 15.03 -3.91 -3.90
CA ARG A 214 13.67 -4.02 -3.40
C ARG A 214 12.87 -2.77 -3.72
N THR A 215 11.60 -2.97 -4.05
CA THR A 215 10.67 -1.92 -4.46
C THR A 215 9.40 -1.93 -3.58
N THR A 216 8.46 -1.04 -3.90
CA THR A 216 7.11 -1.06 -3.32
C THR A 216 6.46 -2.44 -3.43
N ALA A 217 6.62 -3.14 -4.56
CA ALA A 217 6.05 -4.47 -4.75
C ALA A 217 6.56 -5.47 -3.71
N ASP A 218 7.86 -5.45 -3.39
CA ASP A 218 8.44 -6.35 -2.40
C ASP A 218 7.86 -6.10 -1.00
N ALA A 219 7.66 -4.84 -0.61
CA ALA A 219 6.98 -4.49 0.64
C ALA A 219 5.52 -4.97 0.65
N MET A 220 4.82 -4.86 -0.49
CA MET A 220 3.43 -5.30 -0.61
C MET A 220 3.29 -6.82 -0.52
N TYR A 221 4.25 -7.59 -1.05
CA TYR A 221 4.21 -9.05 -1.03
C TYR A 221 4.90 -9.69 0.19
N ALA A 222 5.70 -8.97 0.98
CA ALA A 222 6.38 -9.51 2.17
C ALA A 222 5.44 -10.25 3.14
N PRO A 223 4.24 -9.74 3.50
CA PRO A 223 3.32 -10.47 4.36
C PRO A 223 2.75 -11.76 3.73
N VAL A 224 2.83 -11.91 2.41
CA VAL A 224 2.45 -13.16 1.74
C VAL A 224 3.51 -14.22 1.96
N CYS A 225 4.79 -13.84 1.87
CA CYS A 225 5.90 -14.75 2.18
C CYS A 225 5.78 -15.30 3.60
N THR A 226 5.44 -14.46 4.59
CA THR A 226 5.24 -14.92 5.98
C THR A 226 4.08 -15.91 6.09
N ARG A 227 2.94 -15.64 5.43
CA ARG A 227 1.80 -16.57 5.42
C ARG A 227 2.17 -17.91 4.78
N PHE A 228 2.92 -17.90 3.68
CA PHE A 228 3.30 -19.14 3.01
C PHE A 228 4.16 -20.06 3.89
N ILE A 229 5.00 -19.47 4.74
CA ILE A 229 5.78 -20.25 5.73
C ILE A 229 4.88 -20.69 6.89
N THR A 230 4.04 -19.80 7.45
CA THR A 230 3.14 -20.15 8.55
C THR A 230 2.25 -21.36 8.22
N TYR A 231 1.76 -21.43 6.97
CA TYR A 231 0.81 -22.47 6.53
C TYR A 231 1.43 -23.58 5.68
N ASP A 232 2.74 -23.70 5.65
CA ASP A 232 3.50 -24.75 4.92
C ASP A 232 3.08 -24.86 3.44
N VAL A 233 2.84 -23.71 2.78
CA VAL A 233 2.47 -23.64 1.36
C VAL A 233 3.57 -24.19 0.50
N LYS A 234 3.24 -25.14 -0.38
CA LYS A 234 4.23 -25.73 -1.30
C LYS A 234 4.47 -24.80 -2.48
N LEU A 235 5.72 -24.37 -2.62
CA LEU A 235 6.15 -23.43 -3.66
C LEU A 235 7.10 -24.13 -4.65
N ASP A 236 7.14 -23.61 -5.88
CA ASP A 236 8.21 -23.92 -6.80
C ASP A 236 9.54 -23.25 -6.36
N LYS A 237 10.65 -23.65 -7.03
CA LYS A 237 11.99 -23.17 -6.64
C LYS A 237 12.15 -21.65 -6.72
N VAL A 238 11.52 -21.00 -7.71
CA VAL A 238 11.64 -19.55 -7.91
C VAL A 238 10.90 -18.82 -6.79
N CYS A 239 9.65 -19.20 -6.53
CA CYS A 239 8.82 -18.60 -5.49
C CYS A 239 9.39 -18.87 -4.08
N GLN A 240 9.97 -20.08 -3.86
CA GLN A 240 10.61 -20.40 -2.59
C GLN A 240 11.85 -19.51 -2.38
N ALA A 241 12.72 -19.39 -3.40
CA ALA A 241 13.91 -18.55 -3.30
C ALA A 241 13.55 -17.07 -3.02
N TYR A 242 12.47 -16.56 -3.63
CA TYR A 242 11.99 -15.22 -3.34
C TYR A 242 11.47 -15.08 -1.89
N CYS A 243 10.70 -16.04 -1.39
CA CYS A 243 10.26 -16.05 0.02
C CYS A 243 11.47 -16.06 0.97
N ASP A 244 12.44 -16.94 0.71
CA ASP A 244 13.65 -17.04 1.54
C ASP A 244 14.44 -15.73 1.55
N LEU A 245 14.56 -15.08 0.39
CA LEU A 245 15.20 -13.77 0.26
C LEU A 245 14.48 -12.71 1.07
N MET A 246 13.13 -12.63 0.96
CA MET A 246 12.34 -11.64 1.67
C MET A 246 12.40 -11.84 3.19
N LEU A 247 12.32 -13.08 3.65
CA LEU A 247 12.44 -13.40 5.08
C LEU A 247 13.86 -13.19 5.63
N ALA A 248 14.87 -13.20 4.76
CA ALA A 248 16.24 -12.88 5.13
C ALA A 248 16.53 -11.39 5.25
N GLN A 249 15.65 -10.51 4.75
CA GLN A 249 15.85 -9.05 4.84
C GLN A 249 15.90 -8.60 6.31
N PRO A 250 16.85 -7.72 6.66
CA PRO A 250 16.99 -7.25 8.05
C PRO A 250 15.70 -6.68 8.63
N GLU A 251 15.01 -5.85 7.86
CA GLU A 251 13.76 -5.21 8.31
C GLU A 251 12.64 -6.22 8.51
N VAL A 252 12.55 -7.27 7.68
CA VAL A 252 11.56 -8.33 7.86
C VAL A 252 11.87 -9.15 9.11
N LYS A 253 13.13 -9.43 9.39
CA LYS A 253 13.56 -10.09 10.63
C LYS A 253 13.23 -9.22 11.85
N ASP A 254 13.56 -7.92 11.81
CA ASP A 254 13.25 -6.98 12.90
C ASP A 254 11.74 -6.98 13.20
N TRP A 255 10.91 -6.98 12.16
CA TRP A 255 9.46 -7.05 12.31
C TRP A 255 9.00 -8.35 12.97
N ILE A 256 9.50 -9.50 12.49
CA ILE A 256 9.15 -10.82 13.03
C ILE A 256 9.57 -10.97 14.49
N GLU A 257 10.79 -10.53 14.85
CA GLU A 257 11.25 -10.59 16.25
C GLU A 257 10.41 -9.69 17.17
N ALA A 258 10.04 -8.49 16.69
CA ALA A 258 9.14 -7.63 17.44
C ALA A 258 7.74 -8.24 17.60
N ALA A 259 7.22 -8.92 16.57
CA ALA A 259 5.95 -9.63 16.62
C ALA A 259 5.94 -10.78 17.66
N LYS A 260 7.05 -11.51 17.76
CA LYS A 260 7.21 -12.58 18.77
C LYS A 260 7.17 -12.05 20.22
N SER A 261 7.54 -10.79 20.39
CA SER A 261 7.60 -10.13 21.71
C SER A 261 6.28 -9.43 22.09
N GLU A 262 5.28 -9.41 21.21
CA GLU A 262 3.96 -8.83 21.52
C GLU A 262 3.25 -9.65 22.61
N PRO A 263 2.73 -9.01 23.67
CA PRO A 263 2.08 -9.72 24.79
C PRO A 263 0.66 -10.18 24.47
N ALA A 264 0.02 -9.59 23.45
CA ALA A 264 -1.39 -9.80 23.18
C ALA A 264 -1.62 -10.93 22.17
N ASP A 265 -2.55 -11.81 22.46
CA ASP A 265 -3.07 -12.84 21.57
C ASP A 265 -4.47 -12.44 21.11
N ILE A 266 -4.84 -12.86 19.90
CA ILE A 266 -6.19 -12.75 19.37
C ILE A 266 -6.70 -14.17 19.16
N ASP A 267 -7.49 -14.66 20.13
CA ASP A 267 -7.96 -16.05 20.18
C ASP A 267 -8.58 -16.51 18.85
N GLU A 268 -9.28 -15.62 18.13
CA GLU A 268 -9.90 -15.93 16.83
C GLU A 268 -8.90 -16.22 15.71
N LEU A 269 -7.64 -15.79 15.88
CA LEU A 269 -6.55 -16.02 14.90
C LEU A 269 -5.53 -17.05 15.38
N ASP A 270 -5.61 -17.47 16.63
CA ASP A 270 -4.76 -18.49 17.24
C ASP A 270 -5.45 -19.87 17.27
N VAL A 271 -6.58 -20.02 16.58
CA VAL A 271 -7.33 -21.28 16.55
C VAL A 271 -6.50 -22.38 15.90
N GLU A 272 -6.33 -23.49 16.61
CA GLU A 272 -5.85 -24.76 16.04
C GLU A 272 -6.93 -25.33 15.11
N PHE A 273 -6.60 -25.56 13.84
CA PHE A 273 -7.48 -26.17 12.85
C PHE A 273 -7.32 -27.71 12.78
#